data_2b1a6abaf6cb5686df6423d29a81ed20
#
_entry.id   2b1a6abaf6cb5686df6423d29a81ed20
#
_cell.length_a   1.000
_cell.length_b   1.000
_cell.length_c   1.000
_cell.angle_alpha   90.00
_cell.angle_beta   90.00
_cell.angle_gamma   90.00
#
_symmetry.space_group_name_H-M   'P 1'
#
loop_
_entity.id
_entity.type
_entity.pdbx_description
1 polymer ?
#
loop_
_entity_poly.entity_id
_entity_poly.type
_entity_poly.pdbx_seq_one_letter_code
_entity_poly.pdbx_strand_id
1 'polypeptide(L)'
;MIVLGLSGALGHDASAAILVDGKIVAAAEEERFIRDKHAKNHWPYEATQFCLKQAGITPDQVDIVAFPYGEIPLTSAARWHYAKRYWYAPDRALDAIFNGNRRFRRNRDKSLKLMAELGLTKAKYVPVEHHLAHASSAYHLSGFKEKTAIVGIDGKGEYATTFFGYGENGKIHKIKEFYDPDSLGGLYGAITEFLGFEMLDGEFKVMGMAPYGDPNKYDLSRLAKFENGELIINTEYVNVVGLRRYKETDADGKSKGYYFTPKLIEWLGPKRKGDEIDDPYIHYAASVQKLLEELALQMIEYYLGDIIRETGKIVMAGGVALNVKLNQRIIALPHVKELFVQPASGDNGTSLGAATYAAHLAGETIHKMEHAYLGPAFTNEECIAACEAHPAKPIFTRVEDGPR
;
A
#
# COMPACT_ATOMS: atom_id res chain seq x y z
N MET A 1 18.80 5.54 -19.35
CA MET A 1 17.56 6.39 -19.19
C MET A 1 17.33 6.71 -17.73
N ILE A 2 16.86 7.91 -17.43
CA ILE A 2 16.60 8.37 -16.07
C ILE A 2 15.09 8.44 -15.84
N VAL A 3 14.59 7.63 -14.92
CA VAL A 3 13.16 7.53 -14.58
C VAL A 3 12.95 7.89 -13.12
N LEU A 4 12.10 8.87 -12.87
CA LEU A 4 11.69 9.30 -11.54
C LEU A 4 10.26 8.81 -11.27
N GLY A 5 10.06 8.02 -10.23
CA GLY A 5 8.75 7.64 -9.73
C GLY A 5 8.33 8.54 -8.57
N LEU A 6 7.09 8.98 -8.57
CA LEU A 6 6.51 9.78 -7.50
C LEU A 6 5.26 9.08 -6.97
N SER A 7 4.93 9.23 -5.69
CA SER A 7 3.66 8.77 -5.11
C SER A 7 3.00 9.82 -4.22
N GLY A 8 1.84 9.51 -3.63
CA GLY A 8 1.02 10.44 -2.83
C GLY A 8 -0.39 10.63 -3.40
N ALA A 9 -0.79 9.79 -4.37
CA ALA A 9 -2.09 9.86 -5.05
C ALA A 9 -3.30 9.80 -4.14
N LEU A 10 -3.21 9.01 -3.08
CA LEU A 10 -4.33 8.78 -2.16
C LEU A 10 -4.37 9.79 -1.00
N GLY A 11 -3.36 10.65 -0.91
CA GLY A 11 -3.26 11.69 0.12
C GLY A 11 -2.47 11.26 1.36
N HIS A 12 -1.68 10.19 1.25
CA HIS A 12 -0.75 9.69 2.25
C HIS A 12 0.42 8.98 1.56
N ASP A 13 1.47 8.69 2.32
CA ASP A 13 2.65 7.93 1.92
C ASP A 13 3.34 8.48 0.66
N ALA A 14 3.41 9.82 0.57
CA ALA A 14 4.14 10.47 -0.49
C ALA A 14 5.60 10.03 -0.50
N SER A 15 6.13 9.63 -1.66
CA SER A 15 7.50 9.15 -1.83
C SER A 15 8.03 9.44 -3.22
N ALA A 16 9.35 9.38 -3.35
CA ALA A 16 10.04 9.44 -4.64
C ALA A 16 11.08 8.31 -4.76
N ALA A 17 11.32 7.86 -5.98
CA ALA A 17 12.35 6.90 -6.33
C ALA A 17 12.96 7.24 -7.68
N ILE A 18 14.28 7.14 -7.81
CA ILE A 18 14.98 7.40 -9.07
C ILE A 18 15.73 6.16 -9.55
N LEU A 19 15.51 5.83 -10.82
CA LEU A 19 16.22 4.79 -11.54
C LEU A 19 17.11 5.43 -12.62
N VAL A 20 18.34 4.90 -12.74
CA VAL A 20 19.26 5.21 -13.85
C VAL A 20 19.59 3.92 -14.53
N ASP A 21 19.31 3.83 -15.83
CA ASP A 21 19.55 2.64 -16.67
C ASP A 21 18.99 1.35 -16.03
N GLY A 22 17.76 1.43 -15.53
CA GLY A 22 17.04 0.33 -14.90
C GLY A 22 17.50 -0.05 -13.50
N LYS A 23 18.49 0.63 -12.91
CA LYS A 23 18.99 0.40 -11.56
C LYS A 23 18.46 1.44 -10.59
N ILE A 24 17.96 1.01 -9.43
CA ILE A 24 17.54 1.92 -8.36
C ILE A 24 18.79 2.62 -7.80
N VAL A 25 18.78 3.95 -7.77
CA VAL A 25 19.85 4.77 -7.18
C VAL A 25 19.44 5.28 -5.81
N ALA A 26 18.22 5.76 -5.66
CA ALA A 26 17.69 6.25 -4.39
C ALA A 26 16.17 6.11 -4.34
N ALA A 27 15.63 5.97 -3.14
CA ALA A 27 14.21 6.08 -2.85
C ALA A 27 14.01 6.58 -1.43
N ALA A 28 13.02 7.45 -1.23
CA ALA A 28 12.71 7.99 0.10
C ALA A 28 11.24 8.39 0.22
N GLU A 29 10.73 8.28 1.43
CA GLU A 29 9.41 8.79 1.82
C GLU A 29 9.53 10.25 2.22
N GLU A 30 8.55 11.07 1.85
CA GLU A 30 8.48 12.49 2.20
C GLU A 30 8.45 12.71 3.71
N GLU A 31 7.78 11.81 4.45
CA GLU A 31 7.69 11.87 5.90
C GLU A 31 9.04 11.95 6.62
N ARG A 32 10.10 11.38 6.01
CA ARG A 32 11.47 11.39 6.58
C ARG A 32 12.05 12.80 6.67
N PHE A 33 11.67 13.66 5.75
CA PHE A 33 12.17 15.03 5.64
C PHE A 33 11.29 16.01 6.40
N ILE A 34 9.96 15.92 6.22
CA ILE A 34 9.01 16.87 6.85
C ILE A 34 8.62 16.48 8.28
N ARG A 35 8.99 15.27 8.75
CA ARG A 35 8.69 14.73 10.09
C ARG A 35 7.20 14.66 10.42
N ASP A 36 6.37 14.50 9.40
CA ASP A 36 4.94 14.28 9.50
C ASP A 36 4.63 12.88 9.00
N LYS A 37 4.23 11.97 9.92
CA LYS A 37 4.01 10.56 9.61
C LYS A 37 2.94 10.38 8.53
N HIS A 38 3.23 9.49 7.56
CA HIS A 38 2.46 9.28 6.33
C HIS A 38 2.40 10.50 5.40
N ALA A 39 3.07 11.62 5.69
CA ALA A 39 3.04 12.84 4.89
C ALA A 39 1.63 13.18 4.40
N LYS A 40 0.63 13.23 5.31
CA LYS A 40 -0.79 13.35 4.97
C LYS A 40 -1.07 14.64 4.21
N ASN A 41 -1.61 14.50 2.98
CA ASN A 41 -1.87 15.60 2.04
C ASN A 41 -0.64 16.35 1.52
N HIS A 42 0.56 15.85 1.77
CA HIS A 42 1.79 16.35 1.17
C HIS A 42 2.09 15.65 -0.17
N TRP A 43 2.94 16.29 -0.96
CA TRP A 43 3.51 15.75 -2.19
C TRP A 43 5.01 15.57 -2.00
N PRO A 44 5.65 14.62 -2.73
CA PRO A 44 7.03 14.20 -2.48
C PRO A 44 8.05 15.23 -3.00
N TYR A 45 8.04 16.45 -2.46
CA TYR A 45 8.91 17.54 -2.88
C TYR A 45 10.34 17.31 -2.39
N GLU A 46 10.53 17.14 -1.08
CA GLU A 46 11.85 16.96 -0.47
C GLU A 46 12.43 15.58 -0.84
N ALA A 47 11.59 14.54 -0.87
CA ALA A 47 12.01 13.22 -1.32
C ALA A 47 12.51 13.23 -2.78
N THR A 48 11.88 14.03 -3.65
CA THR A 48 12.31 14.19 -5.05
C THR A 48 13.67 14.90 -5.12
N GLN A 49 13.84 16.00 -4.40
CA GLN A 49 15.12 16.71 -4.34
C GLN A 49 16.25 15.80 -3.82
N PHE A 50 15.96 15.03 -2.78
CA PHE A 50 16.90 14.04 -2.26
C PHE A 50 17.29 13.01 -3.34
N CYS A 51 16.34 12.42 -4.02
CA CYS A 51 16.60 11.42 -5.06
C CYS A 51 17.45 11.99 -6.22
N LEU A 52 17.15 13.18 -6.69
CA LEU A 52 17.93 13.88 -7.72
C LEU A 52 19.37 14.14 -7.26
N LYS A 53 19.51 14.67 -6.03
CA LYS A 53 20.83 14.95 -5.43
C LYS A 53 21.66 13.68 -5.28
N GLN A 54 21.05 12.61 -4.75
CA GLN A 54 21.73 11.32 -4.52
C GLN A 54 22.20 10.68 -5.83
N ALA A 55 21.44 10.85 -6.90
CA ALA A 55 21.79 10.37 -8.23
C ALA A 55 22.79 11.28 -8.97
N GLY A 56 23.06 12.49 -8.46
CA GLY A 56 23.87 13.50 -9.17
C GLY A 56 23.21 14.01 -10.44
N ILE A 57 21.87 13.99 -10.50
CA ILE A 57 21.06 14.30 -11.68
C ILE A 57 20.41 15.67 -11.50
N THR A 58 20.47 16.49 -12.56
CA THR A 58 19.70 17.74 -12.63
C THR A 58 18.28 17.47 -13.16
N PRO A 59 17.26 18.27 -12.77
CA PRO A 59 15.88 18.04 -13.19
C PRO A 59 15.67 17.92 -14.70
N ASP A 60 16.45 18.65 -15.49
CA ASP A 60 16.35 18.65 -16.96
C ASP A 60 16.93 17.40 -17.64
N GLN A 61 17.61 16.54 -16.89
CA GLN A 61 18.14 15.25 -17.35
C GLN A 61 17.14 14.09 -17.17
N VAL A 62 16.05 14.30 -16.42
CA VAL A 62 15.04 13.26 -16.20
C VAL A 62 14.23 13.04 -17.47
N ASP A 63 14.20 11.78 -17.94
CA ASP A 63 13.49 11.40 -19.17
C ASP A 63 11.99 11.16 -18.92
N ILE A 64 11.67 10.47 -17.81
CA ILE A 64 10.31 10.07 -17.47
C ILE A 64 10.01 10.39 -15.99
N VAL A 65 8.82 10.94 -15.74
CA VAL A 65 8.19 10.99 -14.42
C VAL A 65 6.99 10.05 -14.42
N ALA A 66 7.06 8.98 -13.64
CA ALA A 66 6.01 7.99 -13.49
C ALA A 66 5.20 8.22 -12.20
N PHE A 67 3.88 8.06 -12.27
CA PHE A 67 2.98 8.30 -11.15
C PHE A 67 1.95 7.17 -11.00
N PRO A 68 1.78 6.55 -9.80
CA PRO A 68 0.98 5.35 -9.59
C PRO A 68 -0.51 5.66 -9.44
N TYR A 69 -1.10 6.30 -10.42
CA TYR A 69 -2.54 6.52 -10.51
C TYR A 69 -2.96 6.64 -11.97
N GLY A 70 -3.69 5.64 -12.44
CA GLY A 70 -4.09 5.51 -13.83
C GLY A 70 -5.46 6.11 -14.16
N GLU A 71 -5.75 6.19 -15.44
CA GLU A 71 -7.09 6.49 -15.94
C GLU A 71 -7.92 5.22 -16.02
N ILE A 72 -9.15 5.26 -15.49
CA ILE A 72 -10.08 4.14 -15.54
C ILE A 72 -11.14 4.40 -16.61
N PRO A 73 -11.18 3.62 -17.70
CA PRO A 73 -12.17 3.78 -18.76
C PRO A 73 -13.61 3.65 -18.26
N LEU A 74 -14.57 4.30 -18.94
CA LEU A 74 -15.99 4.18 -18.61
C LEU A 74 -16.48 2.73 -18.73
N THR A 75 -15.90 1.96 -19.65
CA THR A 75 -16.21 0.54 -19.88
C THR A 75 -15.63 -0.40 -18.83
N SER A 76 -14.80 0.13 -17.91
CA SER A 76 -14.14 -0.69 -16.88
C SER A 76 -15.15 -1.38 -15.97
N ALA A 77 -14.97 -2.67 -15.76
CA ALA A 77 -15.73 -3.47 -14.79
C ALA A 77 -15.70 -2.87 -13.37
N ALA A 78 -14.60 -2.22 -13.00
CA ALA A 78 -14.41 -1.60 -11.71
C ALA A 78 -15.47 -0.53 -11.37
N ARG A 79 -15.80 0.35 -12.34
CA ARG A 79 -16.83 1.38 -12.14
C ARG A 79 -18.22 0.79 -11.95
N TRP A 80 -18.55 -0.22 -12.74
CA TRP A 80 -19.85 -0.89 -12.68
C TRP A 80 -19.99 -1.76 -11.43
N HIS A 81 -18.92 -2.44 -11.02
CA HIS A 81 -18.88 -3.17 -9.75
C HIS A 81 -19.14 -2.22 -8.57
N TYR A 82 -18.41 -1.11 -8.51
CA TYR A 82 -18.61 -0.08 -7.50
C TYR A 82 -20.07 0.43 -7.49
N ALA A 83 -20.60 0.81 -8.63
CA ALA A 83 -21.96 1.32 -8.72
C ALA A 83 -23.01 0.27 -8.28
N LYS A 84 -22.82 -1.00 -8.65
CA LYS A 84 -23.69 -2.11 -8.24
C LYS A 84 -23.62 -2.34 -6.73
N ARG A 85 -22.43 -2.34 -6.14
CA ARG A 85 -22.23 -2.58 -4.72
C ARG A 85 -22.75 -1.44 -3.85
N TYR A 86 -22.72 -0.20 -4.36
CA TYR A 86 -23.22 0.99 -3.67
C TYR A 86 -24.58 1.48 -4.21
N TRP A 87 -25.44 0.56 -4.67
CA TRP A 87 -26.79 0.87 -5.18
C TRP A 87 -27.64 1.69 -4.19
N TYR A 88 -27.40 1.55 -2.89
CA TYR A 88 -28.09 2.29 -1.84
C TYR A 88 -27.56 3.73 -1.64
N ALA A 89 -26.56 4.13 -2.40
CA ALA A 89 -25.98 5.46 -2.46
C ALA A 89 -25.93 5.93 -3.93
N PRO A 90 -27.07 6.22 -4.56
CA PRO A 90 -27.15 6.46 -5.99
C PRO A 90 -26.31 7.64 -6.48
N ASP A 91 -26.12 8.67 -5.65
CA ASP A 91 -25.23 9.80 -5.92
C ASP A 91 -23.77 9.33 -6.10
N ARG A 92 -23.30 8.41 -5.27
CA ARG A 92 -21.96 7.82 -5.35
C ARG A 92 -21.83 6.87 -6.52
N ALA A 93 -22.84 6.04 -6.75
CA ALA A 93 -22.87 5.13 -7.87
C ALA A 93 -22.80 5.87 -9.22
N LEU A 94 -23.60 6.92 -9.39
CA LEU A 94 -23.58 7.77 -10.59
C LEU A 94 -22.26 8.55 -10.72
N ASP A 95 -21.72 9.12 -9.63
CA ASP A 95 -20.43 9.80 -9.65
C ASP A 95 -19.29 8.86 -10.08
N ALA A 96 -19.29 7.60 -9.62
CA ALA A 96 -18.32 6.60 -10.05
C ALA A 96 -18.41 6.29 -11.55
N ILE A 97 -19.62 6.18 -12.08
CA ILE A 97 -19.82 5.92 -13.51
C ILE A 97 -19.37 7.11 -14.35
N PHE A 98 -19.89 8.32 -14.08
CA PHE A 98 -19.70 9.46 -14.97
C PHE A 98 -18.46 10.31 -14.64
N ASN A 99 -18.04 10.35 -13.39
CA ASN A 99 -16.93 11.19 -12.90
C ASN A 99 -15.76 10.38 -12.33
N GLY A 100 -15.68 9.07 -12.57
CA GLY A 100 -14.68 8.18 -11.97
C GLY A 100 -13.22 8.62 -12.17
N ASN A 101 -12.93 9.40 -13.21
CA ASN A 101 -11.60 9.95 -13.46
C ASN A 101 -11.35 11.34 -12.82
N ARG A 102 -12.25 11.85 -11.95
CA ARG A 102 -12.04 13.15 -11.29
C ARG A 102 -10.75 13.17 -10.46
N ARG A 103 -10.49 12.09 -9.69
CA ARG A 103 -9.27 11.95 -8.89
C ARG A 103 -8.03 11.83 -9.77
N PHE A 104 -8.10 11.03 -10.84
CA PHE A 104 -7.02 10.93 -11.83
C PHE A 104 -6.63 12.31 -12.39
N ARG A 105 -7.60 13.06 -12.93
CA ARG A 105 -7.34 14.41 -13.47
C ARG A 105 -6.72 15.33 -12.42
N ARG A 106 -7.27 15.37 -11.21
CA ARG A 106 -6.71 16.17 -10.11
C ARG A 106 -5.27 15.79 -9.76
N ASN A 107 -4.98 14.51 -9.67
CA ASN A 107 -3.63 14.02 -9.36
C ASN A 107 -2.65 14.33 -10.50
N ARG A 108 -3.06 14.11 -11.74
CA ARG A 108 -2.27 14.50 -12.91
C ARG A 108 -1.92 16.01 -12.89
N ASP A 109 -2.90 16.86 -12.68
CA ASP A 109 -2.69 18.31 -12.68
C ASP A 109 -1.75 18.75 -11.54
N LYS A 110 -1.86 18.12 -10.37
CA LYS A 110 -0.93 18.32 -9.25
C LYS A 110 0.47 17.79 -9.55
N SER A 111 0.60 16.61 -10.17
CA SER A 111 1.90 16.07 -10.59
C SER A 111 2.59 16.98 -11.60
N LEU A 112 1.85 17.47 -12.60
CA LEU A 112 2.40 18.40 -13.60
C LEU A 112 2.84 19.73 -12.96
N LYS A 113 2.10 20.21 -11.96
CA LYS A 113 2.48 21.39 -11.19
C LYS A 113 3.78 21.15 -10.42
N LEU A 114 3.88 20.01 -9.70
CA LEU A 114 5.10 19.63 -8.98
C LEU A 114 6.30 19.50 -9.93
N MET A 115 6.10 18.87 -11.08
CA MET A 115 7.14 18.76 -12.12
C MET A 115 7.65 20.14 -12.57
N ALA A 116 6.73 21.09 -12.78
CA ALA A 116 7.10 22.47 -13.17
C ALA A 116 7.87 23.19 -12.06
N GLU A 117 7.42 23.06 -10.80
CA GLU A 117 8.08 23.65 -9.62
C GLU A 117 9.49 23.10 -9.39
N LEU A 118 9.70 21.81 -9.69
CA LEU A 118 11.00 21.14 -9.57
C LEU A 118 11.89 21.27 -10.81
N GLY A 119 11.41 21.93 -11.88
CA GLY A 119 12.18 22.09 -13.12
C GLY A 119 12.24 20.83 -14.00
N LEU A 120 11.37 19.83 -13.77
CA LEU A 120 11.27 18.58 -14.54
C LEU A 120 10.54 18.78 -15.88
N THR A 121 10.87 19.87 -16.59
CA THR A 121 10.10 20.36 -17.75
C THR A 121 10.27 19.52 -19.02
N LYS A 122 11.36 18.75 -19.12
CA LYS A 122 11.65 17.87 -20.28
C LYS A 122 11.09 16.47 -20.10
N ALA A 123 10.79 16.07 -18.86
CA ALA A 123 10.37 14.71 -18.54
C ALA A 123 8.96 14.41 -19.08
N LYS A 124 8.81 13.22 -19.66
CA LYS A 124 7.49 12.70 -20.06
C LYS A 124 6.72 12.20 -18.83
N TYR A 125 5.51 12.73 -18.59
CA TYR A 125 4.61 12.20 -17.56
C TYR A 125 3.98 10.87 -18.00
N VAL A 126 4.11 9.83 -17.17
CA VAL A 126 3.57 8.48 -17.41
C VAL A 126 2.70 8.06 -16.23
N PRO A 127 1.37 8.04 -16.38
CA PRO A 127 0.48 7.45 -15.37
C PRO A 127 0.59 5.92 -15.41
N VAL A 128 0.66 5.29 -14.24
CA VAL A 128 0.68 3.84 -14.06
C VAL A 128 -0.51 3.47 -13.18
N GLU A 129 -1.24 2.42 -13.50
CA GLU A 129 -2.32 1.92 -12.65
C GLU A 129 -1.77 1.52 -11.27
N HIS A 130 -2.44 1.89 -10.19
CA HIS A 130 -1.94 1.76 -8.82
C HIS A 130 -1.53 0.31 -8.46
N HIS A 131 -2.42 -0.66 -8.71
CA HIS A 131 -2.11 -2.06 -8.43
C HIS A 131 -1.05 -2.64 -9.37
N LEU A 132 -0.91 -2.09 -10.57
CA LEU A 132 0.18 -2.44 -11.47
C LEU A 132 1.52 -1.88 -10.98
N ALA A 133 1.53 -0.70 -10.34
CA ALA A 133 2.71 -0.20 -9.66
C ALA A 133 3.11 -1.10 -8.48
N HIS A 134 2.16 -1.54 -7.64
CA HIS A 134 2.44 -2.55 -6.60
C HIS A 134 3.01 -3.83 -7.21
N ALA A 135 2.37 -4.40 -8.23
CA ALA A 135 2.82 -5.63 -8.90
C ALA A 135 4.24 -5.48 -9.48
N SER A 136 4.53 -4.33 -10.09
CA SER A 136 5.84 -4.01 -10.66
C SER A 136 6.92 -3.86 -9.60
N SER A 137 6.63 -3.20 -8.47
CA SER A 137 7.58 -3.04 -7.37
C SER A 137 8.01 -4.39 -6.78
N ALA A 138 7.12 -5.36 -6.76
CA ALA A 138 7.44 -6.71 -6.31
C ALA A 138 8.13 -7.54 -7.41
N TYR A 139 7.51 -7.67 -8.58
CA TYR A 139 8.01 -8.57 -9.61
C TYR A 139 9.35 -8.14 -10.21
N HIS A 140 9.44 -6.91 -10.71
CA HIS A 140 10.66 -6.45 -11.37
C HIS A 140 11.84 -6.35 -10.42
N LEU A 141 11.60 -6.09 -9.14
CA LEU A 141 12.67 -5.94 -8.14
C LEU A 141 13.03 -7.23 -7.40
N SER A 142 12.26 -8.31 -7.56
CA SER A 142 12.59 -9.63 -6.99
C SER A 142 13.83 -10.28 -7.60
N GLY A 143 14.14 -9.94 -8.85
CA GLY A 143 15.16 -10.62 -9.64
C GLY A 143 14.70 -11.95 -10.24
N PHE A 144 13.44 -12.36 -10.03
CA PHE A 144 12.88 -13.56 -10.67
C PHE A 144 12.65 -13.30 -12.17
N LYS A 145 13.12 -14.21 -13.02
CA LYS A 145 12.98 -14.11 -14.47
C LYS A 145 11.92 -15.07 -15.01
N GLU A 146 11.76 -16.18 -14.30
CA GLU A 146 10.81 -17.23 -14.64
C GLU A 146 9.39 -16.76 -14.30
N LYS A 147 8.41 -17.53 -14.78
CA LYS A 147 7.01 -17.32 -14.43
C LYS A 147 6.83 -17.31 -12.91
N THR A 148 6.28 -16.25 -12.38
CA THR A 148 6.21 -15.97 -10.94
C THR A 148 4.84 -15.45 -10.59
N ALA A 149 4.18 -16.03 -9.60
CA ALA A 149 2.90 -15.56 -9.10
C ALA A 149 3.04 -14.17 -8.45
N ILE A 150 2.13 -13.26 -8.75
CA ILE A 150 2.09 -11.90 -8.20
C ILE A 150 0.82 -11.73 -7.37
N VAL A 151 0.99 -11.34 -6.12
CA VAL A 151 -0.07 -11.03 -5.16
C VAL A 151 0.03 -9.56 -4.76
N GLY A 152 -0.97 -8.77 -5.10
CA GLY A 152 -1.13 -7.40 -4.66
C GLY A 152 -2.42 -7.27 -3.87
N ILE A 153 -2.37 -7.20 -2.53
CA ILE A 153 -3.54 -7.00 -1.67
C ILE A 153 -3.36 -5.70 -0.92
N ASP A 154 -4.30 -4.79 -1.11
CA ASP A 154 -4.22 -3.44 -0.58
C ASP A 154 -5.56 -2.97 0.00
N GLY A 155 -5.58 -1.74 0.55
CA GLY A 155 -6.79 -1.07 0.94
C GLY A 155 -7.62 -0.67 -0.27
N LYS A 156 -7.03 0.15 -1.14
CA LYS A 156 -7.68 0.67 -2.35
C LYS A 156 -6.72 1.50 -3.21
N GLY A 157 -6.72 1.25 -4.52
CA GLY A 157 -6.17 2.14 -5.54
C GLY A 157 -7.22 3.07 -6.15
N GLU A 158 -7.33 3.12 -7.48
CA GLU A 158 -8.40 3.85 -8.19
C GLU A 158 -9.79 3.29 -7.80
N TYR A 159 -9.97 2.00 -8.05
CA TYR A 159 -11.11 1.16 -7.63
C TYR A 159 -10.66 -0.23 -7.21
N ALA A 160 -9.53 -0.70 -7.73
CA ALA A 160 -8.99 -2.00 -7.37
C ALA A 160 -8.53 -2.03 -5.90
N THR A 161 -8.67 -3.20 -5.29
CA THR A 161 -8.29 -3.50 -3.90
C THR A 161 -7.35 -4.69 -3.82
N THR A 162 -7.37 -5.52 -4.86
CA THR A 162 -6.54 -6.72 -4.97
C THR A 162 -6.21 -6.98 -6.43
N PHE A 163 -4.98 -7.40 -6.67
CA PHE A 163 -4.45 -7.81 -7.96
C PHE A 163 -3.85 -9.21 -7.83
N PHE A 164 -4.31 -10.12 -8.66
CA PHE A 164 -3.67 -11.41 -8.90
C PHE A 164 -3.21 -11.50 -10.33
N GLY A 165 -1.98 -11.93 -10.52
CA GLY A 165 -1.38 -12.09 -11.83
C GLY A 165 -0.12 -12.93 -11.79
N TYR A 166 0.62 -12.90 -12.87
CA TYR A 166 1.97 -13.48 -12.94
C TYR A 166 2.89 -12.59 -13.77
N GLY A 167 4.16 -12.67 -13.43
CA GLY A 167 5.22 -12.07 -14.21
C GLY A 167 5.98 -13.15 -14.99
N GLU A 168 6.32 -12.88 -16.22
CA GLU A 168 7.16 -13.77 -17.05
C GLU A 168 7.90 -12.96 -18.09
N ASN A 169 9.22 -13.18 -18.22
CA ASN A 169 10.08 -12.48 -19.17
C ASN A 169 9.94 -10.93 -19.11
N GLY A 170 9.83 -10.39 -17.90
CA GLY A 170 9.66 -8.97 -17.63
C GLY A 170 8.23 -8.44 -17.80
N LYS A 171 7.30 -9.20 -18.36
CA LYS A 171 5.91 -8.78 -18.55
C LYS A 171 5.05 -9.20 -17.38
N ILE A 172 4.12 -8.32 -17.00
CA ILE A 172 3.12 -8.57 -15.96
C ILE A 172 1.79 -8.89 -16.65
N HIS A 173 1.21 -10.03 -16.30
CA HIS A 173 -0.07 -10.52 -16.81
C HIS A 173 -1.10 -10.53 -15.69
N LYS A 174 -2.17 -9.77 -15.87
CA LYS A 174 -3.30 -9.70 -14.94
C LYS A 174 -4.20 -10.94 -15.13
N ILE A 175 -4.54 -11.61 -14.03
CA ILE A 175 -5.52 -12.71 -14.00
C ILE A 175 -6.85 -12.22 -13.44
N LYS A 176 -6.82 -11.57 -12.27
CA LYS A 176 -8.01 -11.09 -11.58
C LYS A 176 -7.71 -9.81 -10.79
N GLU A 177 -8.69 -8.94 -10.73
CA GLU A 177 -8.77 -7.84 -9.77
C GLU A 177 -10.08 -7.92 -9.01
N PHE A 178 -10.01 -7.48 -7.75
CA PHE A 178 -11.18 -7.16 -6.95
C PHE A 178 -11.29 -5.66 -6.80
N TYR A 179 -12.50 -5.18 -6.55
CA TYR A 179 -12.80 -3.77 -6.55
C TYR A 179 -13.56 -3.36 -5.29
N ASP A 180 -13.37 -2.12 -4.87
CA ASP A 180 -14.11 -1.50 -3.76
C ASP A 180 -15.64 -1.73 -3.92
N PRO A 181 -16.35 -2.18 -2.84
CA PRO A 181 -15.92 -2.28 -1.44
C PRO A 181 -15.27 -3.61 -1.04
N ASP A 182 -15.08 -4.53 -1.97
CA ASP A 182 -14.60 -5.87 -1.67
C ASP A 182 -13.06 -5.84 -1.50
N SER A 183 -12.63 -5.46 -0.26
CA SER A 183 -11.24 -5.22 0.12
C SER A 183 -10.89 -5.88 1.45
N LEU A 184 -9.88 -6.77 1.45
CA LEU A 184 -9.34 -7.35 2.68
C LEU A 184 -8.59 -6.30 3.51
N GLY A 185 -7.83 -5.40 2.87
CA GLY A 185 -7.17 -4.28 3.56
C GLY A 185 -8.18 -3.33 4.19
N GLY A 186 -9.25 -2.99 3.45
CA GLY A 186 -10.35 -2.17 3.98
C GLY A 186 -11.11 -2.81 5.13
N LEU A 187 -11.33 -4.13 5.09
CA LEU A 187 -11.92 -4.89 6.19
C LEU A 187 -11.02 -4.83 7.44
N TYR A 188 -9.74 -5.13 7.27
CA TYR A 188 -8.79 -5.14 8.39
C TYR A 188 -8.65 -3.73 9.01
N GLY A 189 -8.57 -2.68 8.18
CA GLY A 189 -8.55 -1.29 8.63
C GLY A 189 -9.82 -0.88 9.38
N ALA A 190 -11.00 -1.33 8.95
CA ALA A 190 -12.26 -1.05 9.67
C ALA A 190 -12.29 -1.67 11.07
N ILE A 191 -11.78 -2.91 11.21
CA ILE A 191 -11.65 -3.54 12.53
C ILE A 191 -10.52 -2.90 13.34
N THR A 192 -9.47 -2.43 12.71
CA THR A 192 -8.42 -1.61 13.35
C THR A 192 -9.03 -0.39 14.04
N GLU A 193 -9.91 0.35 13.35
CA GLU A 193 -10.63 1.48 13.95
C GLU A 193 -11.61 1.06 15.06
N PHE A 194 -12.30 -0.08 14.90
CA PHE A 194 -13.16 -0.62 15.96
C PHE A 194 -12.36 -0.98 17.21
N LEU A 195 -11.14 -1.48 17.04
CA LEU A 195 -10.20 -1.78 18.12
C LEU A 195 -9.50 -0.53 18.69
N GLY A 196 -9.95 0.67 18.32
CA GLY A 196 -9.50 1.94 18.90
C GLY A 196 -8.19 2.48 18.35
N PHE A 197 -7.65 1.88 17.31
CA PHE A 197 -6.45 2.36 16.63
C PHE A 197 -6.80 3.25 15.43
N GLU A 198 -5.84 4.03 14.96
CA GLU A 198 -6.02 4.82 13.74
C GLU A 198 -5.76 3.95 12.51
N MET A 199 -6.61 4.05 11.50
CA MET A 199 -6.41 3.38 10.21
C MET A 199 -5.17 3.92 9.51
N LEU A 200 -4.45 3.07 8.79
CA LEU A 200 -3.13 3.25 8.17
C LEU A 200 -1.96 3.22 9.16
N ASP A 201 -2.20 3.45 10.45
CA ASP A 201 -1.16 3.50 11.49
C ASP A 201 -1.38 2.46 12.60
N GLY A 202 -2.45 1.70 12.54
CA GLY A 202 -2.83 0.78 13.62
C GLY A 202 -2.92 -0.69 13.24
N GLU A 203 -2.87 -1.02 11.96
CA GLU A 203 -3.00 -2.40 11.48
C GLU A 203 -1.91 -3.30 12.04
N PHE A 204 -0.68 -2.82 12.15
CA PHE A 204 0.41 -3.58 12.77
C PHE A 204 0.20 -3.79 14.28
N LYS A 205 -0.51 -2.88 14.96
CA LYS A 205 -0.86 -3.03 16.39
C LYS A 205 -1.91 -4.13 16.56
N VAL A 206 -2.89 -4.20 15.66
CA VAL A 206 -3.88 -5.29 15.63
C VAL A 206 -3.19 -6.63 15.35
N MET A 207 -2.29 -6.69 14.37
CA MET A 207 -1.46 -7.87 14.09
C MET A 207 -0.63 -8.29 15.31
N GLY A 208 -0.04 -7.31 16.04
CA GLY A 208 0.72 -7.57 17.27
C GLY A 208 -0.15 -7.98 18.46
N MET A 209 -1.42 -7.54 18.49
CA MET A 209 -2.40 -7.89 19.54
C MET A 209 -3.00 -9.28 19.33
N ALA A 210 -3.13 -9.73 18.09
CA ALA A 210 -3.77 -11.01 17.72
C ALA A 210 -3.20 -12.25 18.46
N PRO A 211 -1.89 -12.41 18.68
CA PRO A 211 -1.33 -13.56 19.41
C PRO A 211 -1.77 -13.70 20.87
N TYR A 212 -2.29 -12.64 21.49
CA TYR A 212 -2.78 -12.68 22.86
C TYR A 212 -4.23 -13.15 22.98
N GLY A 213 -4.95 -13.27 21.86
CA GLY A 213 -6.34 -13.69 21.79
C GLY A 213 -6.53 -15.13 21.31
N ASP A 214 -7.73 -15.66 21.51
CA ASP A 214 -8.19 -16.93 20.92
C ASP A 214 -8.93 -16.62 19.60
N PRO A 215 -8.42 -17.05 18.44
CA PRO A 215 -9.03 -16.77 17.13
C PRO A 215 -10.34 -17.55 16.88
N ASN A 216 -10.72 -18.47 17.78
CA ASN A 216 -11.94 -19.26 17.67
C ASN A 216 -13.04 -18.80 18.64
N LYS A 217 -12.75 -17.85 19.53
CA LYS A 217 -13.71 -17.38 20.54
C LYS A 217 -14.86 -16.58 19.92
N TYR A 218 -14.59 -15.83 18.85
CA TYR A 218 -15.60 -15.07 18.12
C TYR A 218 -15.50 -15.35 16.61
N ASP A 219 -16.62 -15.79 16.04
CA ASP A 219 -16.72 -16.00 14.60
C ASP A 219 -17.01 -14.69 13.87
N LEU A 220 -16.03 -14.17 13.12
CA LEU A 220 -16.15 -12.97 12.30
C LEU A 220 -16.45 -13.27 10.81
N SER A 221 -16.80 -14.50 10.44
CA SER A 221 -17.11 -14.89 9.05
C SER A 221 -18.27 -14.10 8.41
N ARG A 222 -19.15 -13.50 9.23
CA ARG A 222 -20.19 -12.58 8.75
C ARG A 222 -19.66 -11.32 8.05
N LEU A 223 -18.40 -10.93 8.31
CA LEU A 223 -17.80 -9.73 7.76
C LEU A 223 -17.40 -9.89 6.30
N ALA A 224 -16.96 -11.09 5.91
CA ALA A 224 -16.51 -11.35 4.55
C ALA A 224 -16.55 -12.85 4.23
N LYS A 225 -16.66 -13.16 2.94
CA LYS A 225 -16.57 -14.53 2.42
C LYS A 225 -15.92 -14.54 1.04
N PHE A 226 -15.29 -15.66 0.71
CA PHE A 226 -14.82 -15.93 -0.65
C PHE A 226 -15.55 -17.16 -1.18
N GLU A 227 -16.33 -16.98 -2.23
CA GLU A 227 -17.15 -18.04 -2.85
C GLU A 227 -17.16 -17.89 -4.36
N ASN A 228 -17.02 -19.00 -5.08
CA ASN A 228 -17.09 -19.04 -6.54
C ASN A 228 -16.12 -18.04 -7.24
N GLY A 229 -14.95 -17.81 -6.66
CA GLY A 229 -13.97 -16.86 -7.16
C GLY A 229 -14.27 -15.39 -6.85
N GLU A 230 -15.27 -15.08 -6.03
CA GLU A 230 -15.59 -13.71 -5.67
C GLU A 230 -15.39 -13.45 -4.17
N LEU A 231 -14.66 -12.39 -3.84
CA LEU A 231 -14.60 -11.84 -2.49
C LEU A 231 -15.81 -10.93 -2.28
N ILE A 232 -16.52 -11.13 -1.20
CA ILE A 232 -17.70 -10.34 -0.85
C ILE A 232 -17.55 -9.83 0.59
N ILE A 233 -17.33 -8.52 0.73
CA ILE A 233 -17.35 -7.85 2.03
C ILE A 233 -18.79 -7.48 2.39
N ASN A 234 -19.18 -7.76 3.63
CA ASN A 234 -20.51 -7.41 4.10
C ASN A 234 -20.57 -5.91 4.50
N THR A 235 -21.07 -5.10 3.56
CA THR A 235 -21.20 -3.65 3.72
C THR A 235 -22.24 -3.20 4.77
N GLU A 236 -22.96 -4.15 5.38
CA GLU A 236 -23.81 -3.85 6.54
C GLU A 236 -22.99 -3.62 7.82
N TYR A 237 -21.79 -4.22 7.91
CA TYR A 237 -20.88 -4.09 9.06
C TYR A 237 -19.67 -3.22 8.75
N VAL A 238 -19.09 -3.38 7.57
CA VAL A 238 -17.91 -2.63 7.11
C VAL A 238 -18.30 -1.72 5.96
N ASN A 239 -18.09 -0.42 6.11
CA ASN A 239 -18.49 0.53 5.08
C ASN A 239 -17.42 1.61 4.86
N VAL A 240 -16.59 1.41 3.86
CA VAL A 240 -15.53 2.35 3.46
C VAL A 240 -16.11 3.64 2.84
N VAL A 241 -17.35 3.62 2.33
CA VAL A 241 -18.01 4.77 1.67
C VAL A 241 -19.19 5.32 2.46
N GLY A 242 -18.93 6.26 3.23
CA GLY A 242 -19.57 7.42 3.81
C GLY A 242 -21.01 7.42 4.37
N LEU A 243 -22.01 6.73 3.84
CA LEU A 243 -23.40 7.00 4.24
C LEU A 243 -23.89 6.20 5.45
N ARG A 244 -23.31 5.02 5.70
CA ARG A 244 -23.70 4.13 6.80
C ARG A 244 -22.64 4.05 7.89
N ARG A 245 -21.65 4.91 7.87
CA ARG A 245 -20.55 4.92 8.83
C ARG A 245 -21.04 5.21 10.23
N TYR A 246 -20.52 4.49 11.21
CA TYR A 246 -20.60 4.89 12.60
C TYR A 246 -19.93 6.25 12.80
N LYS A 247 -20.53 7.12 13.59
CA LYS A 247 -20.02 8.46 13.87
C LYS A 247 -19.98 8.70 15.37
N GLU A 248 -18.88 9.25 15.82
CA GLU A 248 -18.77 9.82 17.17
C GLU A 248 -18.63 11.34 17.04
N THR A 249 -19.29 12.06 17.93
CA THR A 249 -19.14 13.52 18.05
C THR A 249 -18.41 13.81 19.34
N ASP A 250 -17.30 14.54 19.26
CA ASP A 250 -16.53 14.94 20.42
C ASP A 250 -17.20 16.08 21.22
N ALA A 251 -16.58 16.47 22.34
CA ALA A 251 -17.09 17.53 23.20
C ALA A 251 -17.17 18.90 22.49
N ASP A 252 -16.37 19.11 21.46
CA ASP A 252 -16.33 20.35 20.66
C ASP A 252 -17.32 20.31 19.48
N GLY A 253 -18.17 19.27 19.39
CA GLY A 253 -19.18 19.11 18.35
C GLY A 253 -18.62 18.63 17.00
N LYS A 254 -17.33 18.26 16.92
CA LYS A 254 -16.71 17.73 15.69
C LYS A 254 -17.04 16.24 15.53
N SER A 255 -17.60 15.88 14.39
CA SER A 255 -17.98 14.50 14.11
C SER A 255 -16.87 13.77 13.35
N LYS A 256 -16.42 12.61 13.89
CA LYS A 256 -15.52 11.64 13.23
C LYS A 256 -16.33 10.45 12.74
N GLY A 257 -16.22 10.11 11.46
CA GLY A 257 -16.82 8.90 10.88
C GLY A 257 -15.79 7.78 10.77
N TYR A 258 -16.19 6.55 11.11
CA TYR A 258 -15.37 5.34 11.08
C TYR A 258 -15.73 4.45 9.88
N TYR A 259 -14.85 3.55 9.48
CA TYR A 259 -15.08 2.64 8.34
C TYR A 259 -15.94 1.41 8.69
N PHE A 260 -16.55 1.40 9.85
CA PHE A 260 -17.56 0.42 10.24
C PHE A 260 -18.92 1.11 10.51
N THR A 261 -19.97 0.31 10.68
CA THR A 261 -21.35 0.77 10.83
C THR A 261 -21.84 0.59 12.28
N PRO A 262 -22.98 1.23 12.66
CA PRO A 262 -23.63 0.95 13.94
C PRO A 262 -23.96 -0.53 14.17
N LYS A 263 -24.27 -1.31 13.11
CA LYS A 263 -24.54 -2.75 13.23
C LYS A 263 -23.35 -3.55 13.76
N LEU A 264 -22.12 -3.09 13.52
CA LEU A 264 -20.94 -3.72 14.12
C LEU A 264 -20.92 -3.55 15.63
N ILE A 265 -21.28 -2.34 16.10
CA ILE A 265 -21.43 -2.03 17.54
C ILE A 265 -22.54 -2.88 18.19
N GLU A 266 -23.70 -3.00 17.51
CA GLU A 266 -24.82 -3.81 17.98
C GLU A 266 -24.43 -5.29 18.13
N TRP A 267 -23.58 -5.79 17.25
CA TRP A 267 -23.15 -7.18 17.25
C TRP A 267 -21.99 -7.48 18.21
N LEU A 268 -20.92 -6.68 18.16
CA LEU A 268 -19.68 -6.95 18.89
C LEU A 268 -19.56 -6.18 20.23
N GLY A 269 -20.50 -5.25 20.49
CA GLY A 269 -20.40 -4.34 21.63
C GLY A 269 -19.68 -3.03 21.29
N PRO A 270 -19.35 -2.21 22.28
CA PRO A 270 -18.75 -0.89 22.08
C PRO A 270 -17.37 -0.97 21.46
N LYS A 271 -17.01 0.05 20.68
CA LYS A 271 -15.66 0.26 20.21
C LYS A 271 -14.68 0.36 21.38
N ARG A 272 -13.50 -0.27 21.25
CA ARG A 272 -12.44 -0.16 22.26
C ARG A 272 -12.01 1.30 22.48
N LYS A 273 -11.80 1.64 23.75
CA LYS A 273 -11.27 2.94 24.20
C LYS A 273 -10.10 2.71 25.15
N GLY A 274 -9.11 3.62 25.12
CA GLY A 274 -7.91 3.52 25.96
C GLY A 274 -6.85 2.58 25.40
N ASP A 275 -5.80 2.34 26.21
CA ASP A 275 -4.59 1.61 25.80
C ASP A 275 -4.53 0.17 26.33
N GLU A 276 -5.45 -0.21 27.24
CA GLU A 276 -5.47 -1.56 27.81
C GLU A 276 -5.78 -2.63 26.76
N ILE A 277 -5.04 -3.73 26.81
CA ILE A 277 -5.19 -4.89 25.92
C ILE A 277 -5.97 -5.95 26.71
N ASP A 278 -7.29 -5.95 26.56
CA ASP A 278 -8.24 -6.73 27.36
C ASP A 278 -9.25 -7.53 26.55
N ASP A 279 -10.01 -8.38 27.22
CA ASP A 279 -11.18 -9.10 26.70
C ASP A 279 -12.35 -8.09 26.51
N PRO A 280 -13.12 -8.11 25.37
CA PRO A 280 -13.03 -9.12 24.29
C PRO A 280 -12.12 -8.74 23.13
N TYR A 281 -11.46 -7.60 23.15
CA TYR A 281 -10.81 -6.97 22.01
C TYR A 281 -9.59 -7.75 21.50
N ILE A 282 -8.82 -8.39 22.38
CA ILE A 282 -7.72 -9.30 21.98
C ILE A 282 -8.24 -10.46 21.11
N HIS A 283 -9.42 -10.97 21.43
CA HIS A 283 -10.03 -12.06 20.67
C HIS A 283 -10.57 -11.58 19.32
N TYR A 284 -11.10 -10.35 19.23
CA TYR A 284 -11.49 -9.76 17.95
C TYR A 284 -10.27 -9.54 17.05
N ALA A 285 -9.14 -9.10 17.62
CA ALA A 285 -7.89 -8.98 16.88
C ALA A 285 -7.40 -10.34 16.34
N ALA A 286 -7.44 -11.38 17.17
CA ALA A 286 -7.11 -12.74 16.77
C ALA A 286 -8.05 -13.28 15.68
N SER A 287 -9.36 -13.04 15.82
CA SER A 287 -10.36 -13.53 14.88
C SER A 287 -10.29 -12.81 13.52
N VAL A 288 -10.04 -11.48 13.47
CA VAL A 288 -9.87 -10.77 12.20
C VAL A 288 -8.57 -11.15 11.52
N GLN A 289 -7.48 -11.41 12.28
CA GLN A 289 -6.23 -11.91 11.72
C GLN A 289 -6.43 -13.26 11.06
N LYS A 290 -7.11 -14.19 11.74
CA LYS A 290 -7.49 -15.50 11.18
C LYS A 290 -8.34 -15.36 9.92
N LEU A 291 -9.36 -14.52 9.94
CA LEU A 291 -10.23 -14.28 8.78
C LEU A 291 -9.45 -13.73 7.57
N LEU A 292 -8.55 -12.77 7.81
CA LEU A 292 -7.66 -12.24 6.76
C LEU A 292 -6.80 -13.35 6.14
N GLU A 293 -6.13 -14.15 6.98
CA GLU A 293 -5.27 -15.24 6.54
C GLU A 293 -6.04 -16.29 5.73
N GLU A 294 -7.18 -16.75 6.23
CA GLU A 294 -8.00 -17.77 5.57
C GLU A 294 -8.52 -17.29 4.21
N LEU A 295 -9.06 -16.08 4.13
CA LEU A 295 -9.59 -15.54 2.86
C LEU A 295 -8.45 -15.28 1.86
N ALA A 296 -7.34 -14.70 2.29
CA ALA A 296 -6.20 -14.45 1.41
C ALA A 296 -5.62 -15.74 0.84
N LEU A 297 -5.45 -16.79 1.67
CA LEU A 297 -4.96 -18.10 1.23
C LEU A 297 -5.93 -18.78 0.26
N GLN A 298 -7.25 -18.73 0.52
CA GLN A 298 -8.26 -19.27 -0.41
C GLN A 298 -8.21 -18.57 -1.77
N MET A 299 -8.07 -17.23 -1.78
CA MET A 299 -7.97 -16.45 -3.01
C MET A 299 -6.67 -16.77 -3.77
N ILE A 300 -5.54 -16.85 -3.08
CA ILE A 300 -4.23 -17.20 -3.65
C ILE A 300 -4.29 -18.61 -4.28
N GLU A 301 -4.80 -19.59 -3.56
CA GLU A 301 -4.94 -20.95 -4.09
C GLU A 301 -5.86 -20.99 -5.32
N TYR A 302 -6.98 -20.30 -5.28
CA TYR A 302 -7.96 -20.29 -6.37
C TYR A 302 -7.39 -19.69 -7.68
N TYR A 303 -6.67 -18.56 -7.59
CA TYR A 303 -6.21 -17.82 -8.78
C TYR A 303 -4.77 -18.15 -9.19
N LEU A 304 -3.92 -18.50 -8.25
CA LEU A 304 -2.49 -18.65 -8.46
C LEU A 304 -1.96 -20.05 -8.12
N GLY A 305 -2.79 -20.94 -7.59
CA GLY A 305 -2.37 -22.26 -7.13
C GLY A 305 -1.65 -23.08 -8.19
N ASP A 306 -2.12 -23.07 -9.46
CA ASP A 306 -1.48 -23.78 -10.57
C ASP A 306 -0.08 -23.21 -10.88
N ILE A 307 0.05 -21.88 -10.91
CA ILE A 307 1.34 -21.22 -11.15
C ILE A 307 2.30 -21.51 -10.00
N ILE A 308 1.81 -21.49 -8.75
CA ILE A 308 2.63 -21.77 -7.58
C ILE A 308 3.09 -23.24 -7.58
N ARG A 309 2.23 -24.17 -7.93
CA ARG A 309 2.61 -25.59 -8.07
C ARG A 309 3.65 -25.81 -9.19
N GLU A 310 3.53 -25.08 -10.28
CA GLU A 310 4.47 -25.14 -11.41
C GLU A 310 5.85 -24.58 -11.04
N THR A 311 5.91 -23.43 -10.37
CA THR A 311 7.16 -22.65 -10.24
C THR A 311 7.68 -22.54 -8.81
N GLY A 312 6.82 -22.58 -7.82
CA GLY A 312 7.15 -22.37 -6.41
C GLY A 312 7.48 -20.93 -6.04
N LYS A 313 7.25 -19.94 -6.94
CA LYS A 313 7.68 -18.55 -6.75
C LYS A 313 6.49 -17.61 -6.60
N ILE A 314 6.55 -16.78 -5.56
CA ILE A 314 5.56 -15.73 -5.28
C ILE A 314 6.27 -14.42 -5.01
N VAL A 315 5.70 -13.32 -5.49
CA VAL A 315 6.06 -11.97 -5.08
C VAL A 315 4.83 -11.25 -4.56
N MET A 316 5.03 -10.37 -3.55
CA MET A 316 3.94 -9.65 -2.89
C MET A 316 4.22 -8.16 -2.73
N ALA A 317 3.17 -7.36 -2.93
CA ALA A 317 3.07 -5.95 -2.57
C ALA A 317 1.61 -5.56 -2.22
N GLY A 318 1.38 -4.28 -1.94
CA GLY A 318 0.13 -3.76 -1.36
C GLY A 318 0.22 -3.70 0.16
N GLY A 319 -0.54 -2.82 0.79
CA GLY A 319 -0.48 -2.58 2.24
C GLY A 319 -0.65 -3.84 3.10
N VAL A 320 -1.45 -4.82 2.64
CA VAL A 320 -1.63 -6.09 3.36
C VAL A 320 -0.37 -6.96 3.36
N ALA A 321 0.56 -6.78 2.44
CA ALA A 321 1.84 -7.49 2.45
C ALA A 321 2.77 -7.06 3.62
N LEU A 322 2.45 -5.98 4.35
CA LEU A 322 3.06 -5.65 5.64
C LEU A 322 2.65 -6.62 6.76
N ASN A 323 1.60 -7.43 6.54
CA ASN A 323 1.16 -8.42 7.54
C ASN A 323 2.08 -9.65 7.52
N VAL A 324 3.09 -9.63 8.39
CA VAL A 324 4.11 -10.70 8.46
C VAL A 324 3.52 -12.06 8.89
N LYS A 325 2.37 -12.08 9.58
CA LYS A 325 1.69 -13.33 9.94
C LYS A 325 1.07 -13.99 8.72
N LEU A 326 0.45 -13.20 7.82
CA LEU A 326 -0.02 -13.69 6.53
C LEU A 326 1.17 -14.18 5.67
N ASN A 327 2.26 -13.42 5.61
CA ASN A 327 3.45 -13.80 4.85
C ASN A 327 4.04 -15.13 5.34
N GLN A 328 4.05 -15.34 6.68
CA GLN A 328 4.46 -16.62 7.28
C GLN A 328 3.55 -17.79 6.83
N ARG A 329 2.24 -17.55 6.69
CA ARG A 329 1.30 -18.57 6.21
C ARG A 329 1.52 -18.90 4.74
N ILE A 330 1.84 -17.89 3.93
CA ILE A 330 2.08 -18.05 2.49
C ILE A 330 3.36 -18.83 2.23
N ILE A 331 4.48 -18.48 2.90
CA ILE A 331 5.74 -19.24 2.71
C ILE A 331 5.64 -20.68 3.23
N ALA A 332 4.72 -20.96 4.15
CA ALA A 332 4.47 -22.30 4.67
C ALA A 332 3.57 -23.16 3.75
N LEU A 333 3.03 -22.63 2.65
CA LEU A 333 2.25 -23.43 1.70
C LEU A 333 3.15 -24.49 1.05
N PRO A 334 2.65 -25.74 0.83
CA PRO A 334 3.47 -26.88 0.44
C PRO A 334 4.30 -26.70 -0.84
N HIS A 335 3.83 -25.87 -1.75
CA HIS A 335 4.45 -25.67 -3.07
C HIS A 335 5.23 -24.35 -3.18
N VAL A 336 5.21 -23.50 -2.17
CA VAL A 336 5.98 -22.25 -2.17
C VAL A 336 7.42 -22.55 -1.77
N LYS A 337 8.35 -22.19 -2.63
CA LYS A 337 9.79 -22.36 -2.44
C LYS A 337 10.50 -21.04 -2.17
N GLU A 338 10.04 -19.99 -2.84
CA GLU A 338 10.60 -18.65 -2.76
C GLU A 338 9.48 -17.60 -2.66
N LEU A 339 9.61 -16.73 -1.68
CA LEU A 339 8.71 -15.60 -1.48
C LEU A 339 9.54 -14.32 -1.43
N PHE A 340 9.24 -13.38 -2.33
CA PHE A 340 9.75 -12.01 -2.24
C PHE A 340 8.61 -11.08 -1.83
N VAL A 341 8.77 -10.40 -0.71
CA VAL A 341 7.86 -9.32 -0.29
C VAL A 341 8.60 -8.00 -0.48
N GLN A 342 8.00 -7.07 -1.23
CA GLN A 342 8.58 -5.74 -1.38
C GLN A 342 8.74 -5.10 0.00
N PRO A 343 9.95 -4.67 0.41
CA PRO A 343 10.15 -4.06 1.73
C PRO A 343 9.28 -2.82 1.97
N ALA A 344 9.10 -1.98 0.94
CA ALA A 344 8.16 -0.88 0.91
C ALA A 344 6.86 -1.34 0.23
N SER A 345 6.16 -2.32 0.80
CA SER A 345 5.00 -2.95 0.15
C SER A 345 3.75 -2.08 0.09
N GLY A 346 3.62 -1.08 0.98
CA GLY A 346 2.51 -0.13 0.98
C GLY A 346 2.61 0.92 -0.14
N ASP A 347 1.78 1.95 -0.04
CA ASP A 347 1.69 3.03 -1.05
C ASP A 347 3.00 3.81 -1.23
N ASN A 348 3.84 3.84 -0.19
CA ASN A 348 5.19 4.41 -0.25
C ASN A 348 6.09 3.73 -1.30
N GLY A 349 5.92 2.43 -1.56
CA GLY A 349 6.69 1.71 -2.58
C GLY A 349 6.10 1.80 -3.99
N THR A 350 4.92 2.42 -4.15
CA THR A 350 4.33 2.59 -5.48
C THR A 350 5.13 3.54 -6.38
N SER A 351 5.91 4.46 -5.80
CA SER A 351 6.88 5.27 -6.55
C SER A 351 7.95 4.41 -7.23
N LEU A 352 8.52 3.42 -6.51
CA LEU A 352 9.44 2.42 -7.09
C LEU A 352 8.75 1.61 -8.18
N GLY A 353 7.53 1.16 -7.91
CA GLY A 353 6.77 0.36 -8.87
C GLY A 353 6.39 1.11 -10.14
N ALA A 354 5.98 2.36 -10.03
CA ALA A 354 5.69 3.20 -11.19
C ALA A 354 6.95 3.45 -12.03
N ALA A 355 8.09 3.74 -11.37
CA ALA A 355 9.36 3.95 -12.05
C ALA A 355 9.85 2.68 -12.77
N THR A 356 9.82 1.52 -12.11
CA THR A 356 10.25 0.24 -12.71
C THR A 356 9.35 -0.16 -13.87
N TYR A 357 8.04 0.03 -13.75
CA TYR A 357 7.11 -0.26 -14.82
C TYR A 357 7.31 0.65 -16.03
N ALA A 358 7.46 1.97 -15.81
CA ALA A 358 7.68 2.94 -16.88
C ALA A 358 9.03 2.71 -17.58
N ALA A 359 10.10 2.41 -16.83
CA ALA A 359 11.40 2.07 -17.37
C ALA A 359 11.34 0.79 -18.22
N HIS A 360 10.67 -0.26 -17.73
CA HIS A 360 10.47 -1.50 -18.49
C HIS A 360 9.70 -1.27 -19.80
N LEU A 361 8.61 -0.49 -19.77
CA LEU A 361 7.86 -0.14 -20.98
C LEU A 361 8.68 0.66 -21.99
N ALA A 362 9.67 1.41 -21.54
CA ALA A 362 10.60 2.14 -22.38
C ALA A 362 11.77 1.29 -22.90
N GLY A 363 11.80 -0.01 -22.55
CA GLY A 363 12.79 -0.98 -23.05
C GLY A 363 14.00 -1.22 -22.14
N GLU A 364 14.00 -0.63 -20.92
CA GLU A 364 15.07 -0.86 -19.96
C GLU A 364 14.99 -2.26 -19.32
N THR A 365 16.14 -2.84 -19.05
CA THR A 365 16.27 -4.03 -18.21
C THR A 365 16.29 -3.60 -16.74
N ILE A 366 15.30 -4.03 -15.96
CA ILE A 366 15.25 -3.68 -14.54
C ILE A 366 16.17 -4.61 -13.74
N HIS A 367 17.00 -4.01 -12.90
CA HIS A 367 17.88 -4.72 -11.98
C HIS A 367 17.14 -5.08 -10.69
N LYS A 368 17.45 -6.26 -10.13
CA LYS A 368 16.89 -6.66 -8.83
C LYS A 368 17.28 -5.69 -7.72
N MET A 369 16.42 -5.58 -6.74
CA MET A 369 16.68 -4.84 -5.51
C MET A 369 17.69 -5.63 -4.65
N GLU A 370 18.84 -5.06 -4.37
CA GLU A 370 19.90 -5.73 -3.60
C GLU A 370 19.74 -5.51 -2.09
N HIS A 371 19.21 -4.34 -1.69
CA HIS A 371 18.99 -3.96 -0.30
C HIS A 371 17.91 -2.88 -0.20
N ALA A 372 17.38 -2.67 1.00
CA ALA A 372 16.36 -1.65 1.28
C ALA A 372 16.94 -0.30 1.74
N TYR A 373 18.26 -0.16 1.85
CA TYR A 373 18.94 1.07 2.30
C TYR A 373 19.07 2.05 1.14
N LEU A 374 17.96 2.67 0.73
CA LEU A 374 17.87 3.57 -0.42
C LEU A 374 17.68 5.03 -0.03
N GLY A 375 17.44 5.29 1.27
CA GLY A 375 17.21 6.61 1.85
C GLY A 375 18.50 7.33 2.26
N PRO A 376 18.36 8.48 2.96
CA PRO A 376 19.51 9.26 3.43
C PRO A 376 20.45 8.44 4.32
N ALA A 377 21.75 8.59 4.09
CA ALA A 377 22.81 8.07 4.94
C ALA A 377 23.66 9.24 5.49
N PHE A 378 24.17 9.07 6.68
CA PHE A 378 24.99 10.07 7.36
C PHE A 378 26.33 9.45 7.78
N THR A 379 27.40 10.21 7.60
CA THR A 379 28.73 9.81 8.08
C THR A 379 28.85 9.98 9.61
N ASN A 380 29.83 9.33 10.21
CA ASN A 380 30.10 9.51 11.62
C ASN A 380 30.43 10.98 11.96
N GLU A 381 31.16 11.65 11.08
CA GLU A 381 31.55 13.06 11.20
C GLU A 381 30.33 13.98 11.19
N GLU A 382 29.35 13.73 10.28
CA GLU A 382 28.07 14.46 10.24
C GLU A 382 27.26 14.23 11.50
N CYS A 383 27.22 12.99 12.02
CA CYS A 383 26.51 12.66 13.26
C CYS A 383 27.15 13.39 14.48
N ILE A 384 28.48 13.40 14.57
CA ILE A 384 29.23 14.10 15.63
C ILE A 384 28.93 15.60 15.54
N ALA A 385 29.08 16.19 14.35
CA ALA A 385 28.84 17.62 14.15
C ALA A 385 27.40 18.02 14.52
N ALA A 386 26.40 17.17 14.17
CA ALA A 386 25.02 17.39 14.57
C ALA A 386 24.81 17.35 16.09
N CYS A 387 25.46 16.42 16.80
CA CYS A 387 25.40 16.34 18.26
C CYS A 387 26.06 17.58 18.92
N GLU A 388 27.22 18.02 18.42
CA GLU A 388 27.92 19.20 18.90
C GLU A 388 27.15 20.50 18.68
N ALA A 389 26.46 20.61 17.52
CA ALA A 389 25.66 21.78 17.18
C ALA A 389 24.29 21.80 17.89
N HIS A 390 23.86 20.69 18.49
CA HIS A 390 22.54 20.60 19.10
C HIS A 390 22.43 21.52 20.34
N PRO A 391 21.33 22.32 20.46
CA PRO A 391 21.18 23.28 21.58
C PRO A 391 21.27 22.64 22.96
N ALA A 392 20.80 21.40 23.12
CA ALA A 392 20.86 20.65 24.38
C ALA A 392 22.26 20.09 24.69
N LYS A 393 23.22 20.23 23.78
CA LYS A 393 24.58 19.71 23.92
C LYS A 393 24.65 18.31 24.55
N PRO A 394 24.05 17.28 23.90
CA PRO A 394 23.97 15.95 24.46
C PRO A 394 25.37 15.40 24.72
N ILE A 395 25.56 14.72 25.86
CA ILE A 395 26.81 13.98 26.15
C ILE A 395 26.70 12.70 25.31
N PHE A 396 27.66 12.48 24.42
CA PHE A 396 27.73 11.27 23.60
C PHE A 396 29.12 10.66 23.64
N THR A 397 29.18 9.35 23.44
CA THR A 397 30.45 8.61 23.36
C THR A 397 30.43 7.82 22.05
N ARG A 398 31.50 7.92 21.27
CA ARG A 398 31.69 7.08 20.10
C ARG A 398 31.96 5.64 20.56
N VAL A 399 31.14 4.70 20.07
CA VAL A 399 31.35 3.27 20.28
C VAL A 399 32.12 2.74 19.08
N GLU A 400 33.39 2.38 19.24
CA GLU A 400 34.22 1.89 18.12
C GLU A 400 33.89 0.47 17.70
N ASP A 401 33.39 -0.37 18.64
CA ASP A 401 32.98 -1.74 18.43
C ASP A 401 31.49 -1.89 18.82
N GLY A 402 30.59 -1.21 18.09
CA GLY A 402 29.17 -1.42 18.26
C GLY A 402 28.77 -2.85 17.87
N PRO A 403 27.64 -3.39 18.38
CA PRO A 403 27.16 -4.71 17.96
C PRO A 403 26.97 -4.72 16.43
N ARG A 404 27.60 -5.70 15.81
CA ARG A 404 27.51 -5.97 14.35
C ARG A 404 26.17 -6.55 13.98
#